data_20d23f3a7ef17a8ebf590356c70b82a6
#
_entry.id   20d23f3a7ef17a8ebf590356c70b82a6
#
_cell.length_a   1.000
_cell.length_b   1.000
_cell.length_c   1.000
_cell.angle_alpha   90.00
_cell.angle_beta   90.00
_cell.angle_gamma   90.00
#
_symmetry.space_group_name_H-M   'P 1'
#
loop_
_entity.id
_entity.type
_entity.pdbx_description
1 polymer ?
#
loop_
_entity_poly.entity_id
_entity_poly.type
_entity_poly.pdbx_seq_one_letter_code
_entity_poly.pdbx_strand_id
1 'polypeptide(L)'
;MTIQMHKKVKITVLRTEYYQELAEQYAISYLGKCPFHQKGQVLYSDGINPPDGMCGVAWQVIAPMARQLSLGEPVQPSGTWLNDDRVGVFACPDGIRPVIFLLEAE
;
A
#
# COMPACT_ATOMS: atom_id res chain seq x y z
N MET A 1 -20.79 2.50 -26.52
CA MET A 1 -19.68 1.89 -25.78
C MET A 1 -19.31 2.78 -24.60
N THR A 2 -19.27 2.21 -23.43
CA THR A 2 -18.93 2.97 -22.21
C THR A 2 -17.42 2.91 -22.01
N ILE A 3 -16.77 4.06 -21.96
CA ILE A 3 -15.36 4.13 -21.60
C ILE A 3 -15.28 4.17 -20.08
N GLN A 4 -14.65 3.14 -19.52
CA GLN A 4 -14.48 3.08 -18.09
C GLN A 4 -13.29 3.94 -17.69
N MET A 5 -13.55 4.96 -16.88
CA MET A 5 -12.51 5.85 -16.40
C MET A 5 -12.03 5.39 -15.04
N HIS A 6 -10.72 5.27 -14.91
CA HIS A 6 -10.09 4.95 -13.64
C HIS A 6 -10.04 6.20 -12.75
N LYS A 7 -10.45 6.05 -11.51
CA LYS A 7 -10.28 7.09 -10.50
C LYS A 7 -8.85 7.08 -10.01
N LYS A 8 -8.37 8.24 -9.58
CA LYS A 8 -7.10 8.28 -8.88
C LYS A 8 -7.21 7.51 -7.57
N VAL A 9 -6.12 6.88 -7.20
CA VAL A 9 -5.99 6.21 -5.91
C VAL A 9 -4.92 6.93 -5.12
N LYS A 10 -5.31 7.48 -3.99
CA LYS A 10 -4.39 8.12 -3.05
C LYS A 10 -3.78 7.03 -2.18
N ILE A 11 -2.47 7.01 -2.10
CA ILE A 11 -1.72 6.04 -1.30
C ILE A 11 -1.00 6.81 -0.21
N THR A 12 -1.36 6.54 1.04
CA THR A 12 -0.72 7.17 2.19
C THR A 12 0.06 6.13 2.98
N VAL A 13 1.30 6.44 3.30
CA VAL A 13 2.10 5.61 4.19
C VAL A 13 1.64 5.90 5.62
N LEU A 14 0.92 4.96 6.22
CA LEU A 14 0.38 5.13 7.56
C LEU A 14 1.45 4.97 8.62
N ARG A 15 2.34 3.99 8.43
CA ARG A 15 3.42 3.73 9.37
C ARG A 15 4.45 2.82 8.75
N THR A 16 5.66 2.86 9.30
CA THR A 16 6.73 1.92 8.99
C THR A 16 7.09 1.19 10.28
N GLU A 17 7.16 -0.13 10.22
CA GLU A 17 7.45 -0.97 11.38
C GLU A 17 8.84 -1.59 11.26
N TYR A 18 9.37 -2.04 12.38
CA TYR A 18 10.62 -2.78 12.42
C TYR A 18 10.53 -3.80 13.55
N TYR A 19 10.57 -5.07 13.19
CA TYR A 19 10.51 -6.17 14.16
C TYR A 19 11.91 -6.57 14.53
N GLN A 20 12.45 -5.94 15.58
CA GLN A 20 13.84 -6.07 15.95
C GLN A 20 14.23 -7.52 16.27
N GLU A 21 13.37 -8.27 16.93
CA GLU A 21 13.66 -9.66 17.29
C GLU A 21 13.78 -10.55 16.05
N LEU A 22 13.00 -10.29 15.00
CA LEU A 22 13.10 -11.01 13.74
C LEU A 22 14.35 -10.58 12.99
N ALA A 23 14.67 -9.29 13.03
CA ALA A 23 15.86 -8.76 12.37
C ALA A 23 17.13 -9.33 13.00
N GLU A 24 17.19 -9.43 14.30
CA GLU A 24 18.34 -10.02 15.02
C GLU A 24 18.55 -11.47 14.63
N GLN A 25 17.48 -12.19 14.35
CA GLN A 25 17.54 -13.61 14.04
C GLN A 25 17.85 -13.87 12.56
N TYR A 26 17.33 -13.05 11.64
CA TYR A 26 17.35 -13.36 10.21
C TYR A 26 17.97 -12.29 9.32
N ALA A 27 18.11 -11.06 9.78
CA ALA A 27 18.58 -9.96 8.93
C ALA A 27 20.07 -9.68 9.13
N ILE A 28 20.61 -8.90 8.20
CA ILE A 28 21.94 -8.34 8.37
C ILE A 28 21.97 -7.34 9.53
N SER A 29 23.16 -7.13 10.10
CA SER A 29 23.33 -6.15 11.18
C SER A 29 22.94 -4.75 10.68
N TYR A 30 22.25 -3.99 11.53
CA TYR A 30 21.88 -2.59 11.28
C TYR A 30 20.95 -2.41 10.10
N LEU A 31 20.03 -3.36 9.86
CA LEU A 31 19.07 -3.24 8.77
C LEU A 31 18.19 -1.98 8.92
N GLY A 32 17.56 -1.82 10.08
CA GLY A 32 16.68 -0.67 10.34
C GLY A 32 15.38 -0.69 9.55
N LYS A 33 14.59 0.34 9.74
CA LYS A 33 13.31 0.52 9.03
C LYS A 33 13.53 0.67 7.52
N CYS A 34 12.47 0.43 6.74
CA CYS A 34 12.51 0.60 5.30
C CYS A 34 12.96 2.03 4.93
N PRO A 35 14.02 2.16 4.09
CA PRO A 35 14.50 3.49 3.69
C PRO A 35 13.70 4.12 2.55
N PHE A 36 12.82 3.36 1.89
CA PHE A 36 12.12 3.83 0.69
C PHE A 36 10.87 4.65 1.02
N HIS A 37 10.26 4.44 2.18
CA HIS A 37 9.01 5.08 2.55
C HIS A 37 9.08 5.63 3.96
N GLN A 38 8.34 6.73 4.18
CA GLN A 38 8.26 7.38 5.48
C GLN A 38 6.80 7.61 5.85
N LYS A 39 6.50 7.53 7.14
CA LYS A 39 5.17 7.82 7.66
C LYS A 39 4.70 9.20 7.17
N GLY A 40 3.49 9.24 6.66
CA GLY A 40 2.88 10.47 6.16
C GLY A 40 3.14 10.74 4.68
N GLN A 41 4.00 9.96 4.03
CA GLN A 41 4.23 10.10 2.59
C GLN A 41 2.93 9.83 1.83
N VAL A 42 2.64 10.66 0.83
CA VAL A 42 1.45 10.54 -0.01
C VAL A 42 1.87 10.38 -1.45
N LEU A 43 1.30 9.38 -2.11
CA LEU A 43 1.55 9.08 -3.51
C LEU A 43 0.20 8.94 -4.22
N TYR A 44 0.17 9.18 -5.52
CA TYR A 44 -1.04 9.03 -6.31
C TYR A 44 -0.80 8.09 -7.49
N SER A 45 -1.68 7.13 -7.65
CA SER A 45 -1.67 6.19 -8.77
C SER A 45 -2.90 6.41 -9.65
N ASP A 46 -2.75 6.10 -10.94
CA ASP A 46 -3.89 6.02 -11.85
C ASP A 46 -4.64 4.68 -11.75
N GLY A 47 -4.19 3.81 -10.84
CA GLY A 47 -4.75 2.47 -10.68
C GLY A 47 -4.10 1.41 -11.57
N ILE A 48 -3.22 1.81 -12.49
CA ILE A 48 -2.57 0.91 -13.44
C ILE A 48 -1.07 0.91 -13.26
N ASN A 49 -0.48 2.11 -13.22
CA ASN A 49 0.97 2.29 -13.15
C ASN A 49 1.40 2.65 -11.74
N PRO A 50 2.60 2.23 -11.32
CA PRO A 50 3.12 2.65 -10.02
C PRO A 50 3.38 4.16 -10.03
N PRO A 51 3.08 4.84 -8.92
CA PRO A 51 3.45 6.25 -8.80
C PRO A 51 4.96 6.40 -8.66
N ASP A 52 5.47 7.57 -9.05
CA ASP A 52 6.88 7.89 -8.83
C ASP A 52 7.20 7.81 -7.35
N GLY A 53 8.33 7.22 -7.01
CA GLY A 53 8.76 7.06 -5.64
C GLY A 53 8.22 5.83 -4.92
N MET A 54 7.40 5.01 -5.60
CA MET A 54 6.87 3.78 -5.02
C MET A 54 7.88 2.65 -5.13
N CYS A 55 8.10 1.94 -4.03
CA CYS A 55 8.90 0.70 -4.03
C CYS A 55 8.24 -0.34 -4.94
N GLY A 56 9.03 -0.88 -5.89
CA GLY A 56 8.52 -1.86 -6.85
C GLY A 56 8.00 -3.14 -6.20
N VAL A 57 8.63 -3.58 -5.12
CA VAL A 57 8.21 -4.79 -4.40
C VAL A 57 6.85 -4.54 -3.73
N ALA A 58 6.68 -3.40 -3.08
CA ALA A 58 5.40 -3.02 -2.48
C ALA A 58 4.31 -2.89 -3.54
N TRP A 59 4.65 -2.28 -4.69
CA TRP A 59 3.69 -2.10 -5.77
C TRP A 59 3.18 -3.44 -6.32
N GLN A 60 4.04 -4.46 -6.43
CA GLN A 60 3.62 -5.77 -6.89
C GLN A 60 2.50 -6.37 -6.02
N VAL A 61 2.50 -6.06 -4.73
CA VAL A 61 1.48 -6.56 -3.81
C VAL A 61 0.20 -5.71 -3.89
N ILE A 62 0.33 -4.39 -3.89
CA ILE A 62 -0.85 -3.52 -3.80
C ILE A 62 -1.47 -3.15 -5.15
N ALA A 63 -0.76 -3.41 -6.27
CA ALA A 63 -1.26 -3.03 -7.60
C ALA A 63 -2.66 -3.58 -7.92
N PRO A 64 -2.97 -4.86 -7.67
CA PRO A 64 -4.32 -5.37 -7.95
C PRO A 64 -5.40 -4.63 -7.16
N MET A 65 -5.11 -4.29 -5.90
CA MET A 65 -6.04 -3.57 -5.04
C MET A 65 -6.21 -2.12 -5.48
N ALA A 66 -5.11 -1.47 -5.87
CA ALA A 66 -5.18 -0.11 -6.40
C ALA A 66 -6.03 -0.06 -7.66
N ARG A 67 -5.85 -1.04 -8.54
CA ARG A 67 -6.65 -1.14 -9.77
C ARG A 67 -8.14 -1.32 -9.45
N GLN A 68 -8.46 -2.23 -8.53
CA GLN A 68 -9.84 -2.50 -8.15
C GLN A 68 -10.51 -1.27 -7.57
N LEU A 69 -9.82 -0.55 -6.67
CA LEU A 69 -10.33 0.70 -6.10
C LEU A 69 -10.51 1.78 -7.18
N SER A 70 -9.59 1.85 -8.15
CA SER A 70 -9.70 2.83 -9.24
C SER A 70 -10.93 2.59 -10.10
N LEU A 71 -11.43 1.36 -10.14
CA LEU A 71 -12.65 1.00 -10.86
C LEU A 71 -13.91 1.17 -10.01
N GLY A 72 -13.78 1.62 -8.77
CA GLY A 72 -14.90 1.81 -7.87
C GLY A 72 -15.35 0.55 -7.15
N GLU A 73 -14.53 -0.49 -7.14
CA GLU A 73 -14.86 -1.76 -6.49
C GLU A 73 -14.20 -1.85 -5.11
N PRO A 74 -14.91 -2.38 -4.11
CA PRO A 74 -14.33 -2.54 -2.78
C PRO A 74 -13.32 -3.69 -2.76
N VAL A 75 -12.19 -3.49 -2.08
CA VAL A 75 -11.16 -4.52 -1.90
C VAL A 75 -11.22 -5.13 -0.49
N GLN A 76 -11.72 -4.36 0.47
CA GLN A 76 -11.98 -4.82 1.83
C GLN A 76 -13.35 -4.27 2.22
N PRO A 77 -14.44 -5.00 1.91
CA PRO A 77 -15.79 -4.47 2.05
C PRO A 77 -16.11 -4.04 3.49
N SER A 78 -16.79 -2.90 3.61
CA SER A 78 -17.20 -2.37 4.90
C SER A 78 -18.18 -3.31 5.59
N GLY A 79 -18.21 -3.25 6.93
CA GLY A 79 -19.07 -4.11 7.73
C GLY A 79 -18.54 -5.52 7.94
N THR A 80 -17.56 -5.94 7.15
CA THR A 80 -16.88 -7.22 7.33
C THR A 80 -15.45 -7.06 7.84
N TRP A 81 -14.74 -6.06 7.36
CA TRP A 81 -13.34 -5.86 7.69
C TRP A 81 -13.01 -4.39 7.94
N LEU A 82 -13.35 -3.52 7.00
CA LEU A 82 -13.15 -2.09 7.17
C LEU A 82 -14.50 -1.38 7.32
N ASN A 83 -14.46 -0.12 7.69
CA ASN A 83 -15.65 0.71 7.86
C ASN A 83 -15.96 1.59 6.65
N ASP A 84 -15.21 1.45 5.54
CA ASP A 84 -15.42 2.22 4.31
C ASP A 84 -15.05 1.36 3.11
N ASP A 85 -15.96 1.24 2.15
CA ASP A 85 -15.76 0.44 0.94
C ASP A 85 -14.80 1.08 -0.07
N ARG A 86 -14.46 2.36 0.10
CA ARG A 86 -13.61 3.09 -0.83
C ARG A 86 -12.14 3.06 -0.46
N VAL A 87 -11.80 2.37 0.61
CA VAL A 87 -10.42 2.31 1.09
C VAL A 87 -9.95 0.87 1.27
N GLY A 88 -8.64 0.70 1.32
CA GLY A 88 -8.01 -0.55 1.69
C GLY A 88 -6.75 -0.27 2.51
N VAL A 89 -6.42 -1.15 3.43
CA VAL A 89 -5.21 -1.05 4.25
C VAL A 89 -4.38 -2.29 3.98
N PHE A 90 -3.17 -2.10 3.46
CA PHE A 90 -2.31 -3.20 3.03
C PHE A 90 -0.87 -2.96 3.46
N ALA A 91 -0.11 -4.05 3.58
CA ALA A 91 1.32 -3.98 3.89
C ALA A 91 2.14 -4.43 2.69
N CYS A 92 3.38 -3.94 2.59
CA CYS A 92 4.35 -4.54 1.69
C CYS A 92 4.70 -5.95 2.19
N PRO A 93 5.35 -6.79 1.34
CA PRO A 93 5.59 -8.19 1.72
C PRO A 93 6.78 -8.39 2.67
N ASP A 94 7.46 -7.31 3.09
CA ASP A 94 8.60 -7.43 4.00
C ASP A 94 8.11 -7.76 5.41
N GLY A 95 8.47 -8.94 5.92
CA GLY A 95 8.04 -9.42 7.24
C GLY A 95 8.84 -8.89 8.41
N ILE A 96 9.95 -8.18 8.15
CA ILE A 96 10.82 -7.63 9.19
C ILE A 96 10.61 -6.13 9.36
N ARG A 97 10.46 -5.41 8.24
CA ARG A 97 10.29 -3.95 8.21
C ARG A 97 9.11 -3.53 7.34
N PRO A 98 7.89 -4.00 7.66
CA PRO A 98 6.74 -3.73 6.81
C PRO A 98 6.36 -2.26 6.80
N VAL A 99 5.88 -1.82 5.65
CA VAL A 99 5.30 -0.49 5.44
C VAL A 99 3.80 -0.69 5.25
N ILE A 100 2.99 0.07 5.99
CA ILE A 100 1.54 -0.03 5.96
C ILE A 100 0.99 1.13 5.12
N PHE A 101 0.20 0.77 4.11
CA PHE A 101 -0.38 1.74 3.17
C PHE A 101 -1.89 1.82 3.34
N LEU A 102 -2.40 3.04 3.29
CA LEU A 102 -3.83 3.29 3.11
C LEU A 102 -4.04 3.66 1.64
N LEU A 103 -4.90 2.91 0.96
CA LEU A 103 -5.30 3.19 -0.41
C LEU A 103 -6.72 3.75 -0.38
N GLU A 104 -6.92 4.91 -1.01
CA GLU A 104 -8.22 5.59 -1.06
C GLU A 104 -8.58 5.92 -2.50
N ALA A 105 -9.76 5.47 -2.94
CA ALA A 105 -10.29 5.87 -4.23
C ALA A 105 -10.79 7.31 -4.14
N GLU A 106 -10.38 8.13 -5.10
CA GLU A 106 -10.77 9.54 -5.14
C GLU A 106 -11.96 9.81 -6.04
#